data_d414dbddc4bea295e4ec768665ada3b3
#
_entry.id   d414dbddc4bea295e4ec768665ada3b3
#
_cell.length_a   1.000
_cell.length_b   1.000
_cell.length_c   1.000
_cell.angle_alpha   90.00
_cell.angle_beta   90.00
_cell.angle_gamma   90.00
#
_symmetry.space_group_name_H-M   'P 1'
#
loop_
_entity.id
_entity.type
_entity.pdbx_description
1 polymer ?
#
loop_
_entity_poly.entity_id
_entity_poly.type
_entity_poly.pdbx_seq_one_letter_code
_entity_poly.pdbx_strand_id
1 'polypeptide(L)'
;MSVNVYIPTPFRHLVGNRASVKARGATVREALTDLDTQFPGFNAQLVDTTGRLARHINVYVNQVEIQTLQGETTALKDGDELAVIPALAGGAPTAMTPEMVERYSRHLIMPQVGSAGQRKIIEASVLIIGAGGLGSPVALYLALAGVGKIGLVDFDVVDRSNLQRQILHVTESIGLPKVVSARNTLLAHNPNIDVVTHEEPINSENAFRIIGDYDYVVNGADNFATRYLVNDACYLLKKPLIDGSILMFDGQATTYIPGKGCYRCLYPAPPPPGMVPSCAEAGVLGAMCATIGSIQATEVLKLILDVGEPLVNRLLLYDALALEFRVVKVRRDKECPLCGDNPTIHELIDYEVFCGSPIPHAEAPFGG
;
A
#
# COMPACT_ATOMS: atom_id res chain seq x y z
N MET A 1 -40.76 5.51 -2.25
CA MET A 1 -39.54 4.66 -2.40
C MET A 1 -38.76 4.77 -1.11
N SER A 2 -38.12 3.70 -0.67
CA SER A 2 -37.30 3.69 0.55
C SER A 2 -35.88 3.33 0.16
N VAL A 3 -34.92 4.20 0.50
CA VAL A 3 -33.49 4.04 0.19
C VAL A 3 -32.71 3.92 1.48
N ASN A 4 -31.58 3.21 1.43
CA ASN A 4 -30.63 3.14 2.54
C ASN A 4 -29.62 4.27 2.38
N VAL A 5 -29.49 5.14 3.41
CA VAL A 5 -28.52 6.22 3.40
C VAL A 5 -27.39 5.90 4.36
N TYR A 6 -26.19 5.74 3.81
CA TYR A 6 -24.96 5.62 4.61
C TYR A 6 -24.56 6.98 5.19
N ILE A 7 -24.34 7.00 6.50
CA ILE A 7 -23.97 8.20 7.25
C ILE A 7 -22.50 8.09 7.68
N PRO A 8 -21.64 8.98 7.19
CA PRO A 8 -20.22 8.97 7.54
C PRO A 8 -20.01 9.39 8.99
N THR A 9 -18.92 8.95 9.59
CA THR A 9 -18.61 9.14 11.01
C THR A 9 -18.80 10.59 11.51
N PRO A 10 -18.38 11.65 10.77
CA PRO A 10 -18.58 13.04 11.23
C PRO A 10 -20.04 13.43 11.44
N PHE A 11 -20.99 12.80 10.72
CA PHE A 11 -22.42 13.14 10.80
C PHE A 11 -23.25 12.17 11.63
N ARG A 12 -22.66 11.08 12.14
CA ARG A 12 -23.40 10.07 12.93
C ARG A 12 -24.03 10.63 14.19
N HIS A 13 -23.40 11.60 14.83
CA HIS A 13 -23.93 12.25 16.01
C HIS A 13 -25.30 12.91 15.76
N LEU A 14 -25.59 13.31 14.51
CA LEU A 14 -26.88 13.90 14.11
C LEU A 14 -27.99 12.85 13.98
N VAL A 15 -27.64 11.58 13.76
CA VAL A 15 -28.59 10.49 13.49
C VAL A 15 -28.56 9.40 14.57
N GLY A 16 -28.20 9.76 15.80
CA GLY A 16 -28.14 8.84 16.94
C GLY A 16 -27.04 7.78 16.82
N ASN A 17 -25.87 8.16 16.28
CA ASN A 17 -24.69 7.32 16.08
C ASN A 17 -24.90 6.12 15.14
N ARG A 18 -25.91 6.15 14.28
CA ARG A 18 -26.18 5.09 13.31
C ARG A 18 -25.27 5.22 12.08
N ALA A 19 -24.79 4.10 11.57
CA ALA A 19 -23.98 4.06 10.35
C ALA A 19 -24.83 4.11 9.07
N SER A 20 -26.11 3.76 9.17
CA SER A 20 -27.06 3.81 8.06
C SER A 20 -28.46 4.11 8.61
N VAL A 21 -29.24 4.85 7.84
CA VAL A 21 -30.64 5.19 8.11
C VAL A 21 -31.47 5.06 6.85
N LYS A 22 -32.77 4.82 7.01
CA LYS A 22 -33.70 4.77 5.85
C LYS A 22 -34.24 6.16 5.58
N ALA A 23 -34.28 6.56 4.32
CA ALA A 23 -34.92 7.77 3.84
C ALA A 23 -35.96 7.44 2.76
N ARG A 24 -36.93 8.34 2.58
CA ARG A 24 -37.97 8.26 1.57
C ARG A 24 -37.81 9.40 0.57
N GLY A 25 -37.94 9.08 -0.72
CA GLY A 25 -37.89 10.07 -1.78
C GLY A 25 -37.85 9.41 -3.16
N ALA A 26 -38.30 10.11 -4.19
CA ALA A 26 -38.18 9.71 -5.58
C ALA A 26 -36.91 10.27 -6.22
N THR A 27 -36.26 11.24 -5.58
CA THR A 27 -35.00 11.85 -5.99
C THR A 27 -34.04 11.95 -4.81
N VAL A 28 -32.75 12.18 -5.09
CA VAL A 28 -31.72 12.42 -4.06
C VAL A 28 -32.11 13.58 -3.15
N ARG A 29 -32.57 14.69 -3.72
CA ARG A 29 -33.05 15.87 -2.95
C ARG A 29 -34.16 15.51 -1.97
N GLU A 30 -35.17 14.78 -2.43
CA GLU A 30 -36.30 14.36 -1.59
C GLU A 30 -35.83 13.44 -0.46
N ALA A 31 -34.93 12.51 -0.75
CA ALA A 31 -34.38 11.61 0.28
C ALA A 31 -33.57 12.38 1.35
N LEU A 32 -32.77 13.37 0.95
CA LEU A 32 -32.03 14.24 1.90
C LEU A 32 -32.98 15.13 2.71
N THR A 33 -34.08 15.61 2.10
CA THR A 33 -35.11 16.39 2.80
C THR A 33 -35.86 15.52 3.82
N ASP A 34 -36.18 14.28 3.48
CA ASP A 34 -36.81 13.33 4.39
C ASP A 34 -35.88 13.02 5.59
N LEU A 35 -34.58 12.90 5.34
CA LEU A 35 -33.60 12.77 6.43
C LEU A 35 -33.57 13.95 7.37
N ASP A 36 -33.65 15.16 6.85
CA ASP A 36 -33.71 16.38 7.69
C ASP A 36 -35.00 16.43 8.53
N THR A 37 -36.10 15.92 7.97
CA THR A 37 -37.37 15.77 8.69
C THR A 37 -37.26 14.76 9.85
N GLN A 38 -36.56 13.65 9.61
CA GLN A 38 -36.32 12.63 10.64
C GLN A 38 -35.27 13.06 11.66
N PHE A 39 -34.27 13.83 11.23
CA PHE A 39 -33.11 14.27 12.02
C PHE A 39 -32.88 15.76 11.77
N PRO A 40 -33.59 16.67 12.50
CA PRO A 40 -33.50 18.11 12.28
C PRO A 40 -32.07 18.64 12.38
N GLY A 41 -31.66 19.43 11.38
CA GLY A 41 -30.30 19.98 11.28
C GLY A 41 -29.32 19.12 10.48
N PHE A 42 -29.73 17.94 10.00
CA PHE A 42 -28.88 17.10 9.14
C PHE A 42 -28.57 17.81 7.82
N ASN A 43 -29.60 18.35 7.16
CA ASN A 43 -29.43 19.02 5.87
C ASN A 43 -28.59 20.31 5.97
N ALA A 44 -28.64 21.00 7.10
CA ALA A 44 -27.82 22.19 7.34
C ALA A 44 -26.31 21.91 7.28
N GLN A 45 -25.88 20.68 7.47
CA GLN A 45 -24.47 20.25 7.33
C GLN A 45 -24.10 19.90 5.89
N LEU A 46 -25.08 19.69 5.03
CA LEU A 46 -24.88 19.23 3.66
C LEU A 46 -25.01 20.34 2.62
N VAL A 47 -25.72 21.43 2.94
CA VAL A 47 -26.01 22.49 1.96
C VAL A 47 -25.21 23.76 2.24
N ASP A 48 -24.98 24.53 1.19
CA ASP A 48 -24.41 25.86 1.29
C ASP A 48 -25.48 26.93 1.58
N THR A 49 -25.08 28.18 1.65
CA THR A 49 -25.97 29.35 1.90
C THR A 49 -27.04 29.56 0.83
N THR A 50 -26.91 28.88 -0.33
CA THR A 50 -27.90 28.93 -1.43
C THR A 50 -28.88 27.75 -1.39
N GLY A 51 -28.74 26.84 -0.41
CA GLY A 51 -29.58 25.64 -0.28
C GLY A 51 -29.21 24.51 -1.26
N ARG A 52 -28.06 24.57 -1.91
CA ARG A 52 -27.51 23.49 -2.75
C ARG A 52 -26.50 22.69 -1.96
N LEU A 53 -26.28 21.44 -2.36
CA LEU A 53 -25.22 20.63 -1.79
C LEU A 53 -23.90 21.41 -1.80
N ALA A 54 -23.28 21.52 -0.64
CA ALA A 54 -22.03 22.23 -0.47
C ALA A 54 -20.93 21.55 -1.27
N ARG A 55 -20.00 22.31 -1.85
CA ARG A 55 -18.91 21.79 -2.70
C ARG A 55 -18.02 20.75 -2.03
N HIS A 56 -18.04 20.69 -0.71
CA HIS A 56 -17.31 19.72 0.09
C HIS A 56 -18.13 18.47 0.43
N ILE A 57 -19.34 18.32 -0.11
CA ILE A 57 -20.20 17.14 0.07
C ILE A 57 -20.36 16.43 -1.25
N ASN A 58 -19.91 15.18 -1.33
CA ASN A 58 -20.17 14.30 -2.45
C ASN A 58 -21.28 13.33 -2.07
N VAL A 59 -22.21 13.09 -2.99
CA VAL A 59 -23.31 12.13 -2.81
C VAL A 59 -23.24 11.09 -3.92
N TYR A 60 -23.38 9.83 -3.55
CA TYR A 60 -23.32 8.69 -4.45
C TYR A 60 -24.65 7.91 -4.37
N VAL A 61 -25.17 7.47 -5.52
CA VAL A 61 -26.29 6.54 -5.63
C VAL A 61 -25.76 5.24 -6.21
N ASN A 62 -25.91 4.13 -5.48
CA ASN A 62 -25.38 2.83 -5.90
C ASN A 62 -23.92 2.93 -6.38
N GLN A 63 -23.10 3.68 -5.64
CA GLN A 63 -21.67 3.90 -5.90
C GLN A 63 -21.33 4.86 -7.05
N VAL A 64 -22.33 5.43 -7.74
CA VAL A 64 -22.15 6.42 -8.80
C VAL A 64 -22.35 7.82 -8.24
N GLU A 65 -21.39 8.72 -8.44
CA GLU A 65 -21.49 10.11 -7.97
C GLU A 65 -22.61 10.84 -8.69
N ILE A 66 -23.50 11.51 -7.95
CA ILE A 66 -24.69 12.18 -8.52
C ILE A 66 -24.34 13.30 -9.50
N GLN A 67 -23.17 13.90 -9.41
CA GLN A 67 -22.70 14.93 -10.36
C GLN A 67 -22.48 14.36 -11.77
N THR A 68 -22.18 13.06 -11.88
CA THR A 68 -22.06 12.35 -13.17
C THR A 68 -23.42 11.87 -13.70
N LEU A 69 -24.47 12.00 -12.89
CA LEU A 69 -25.84 11.67 -13.23
C LEU A 69 -26.63 12.99 -13.47
N GLN A 70 -27.70 13.20 -12.70
CA GLN A 70 -28.55 14.38 -12.79
C GLN A 70 -28.46 15.27 -11.54
N GLY A 71 -27.36 15.15 -10.79
CA GLY A 71 -27.16 15.87 -9.54
C GLY A 71 -28.24 15.49 -8.51
N GLU A 72 -28.69 16.46 -7.74
CA GLU A 72 -29.72 16.26 -6.72
C GLU A 72 -31.09 15.81 -7.27
N THR A 73 -31.34 15.97 -8.58
CA THR A 73 -32.56 15.51 -9.25
C THR A 73 -32.46 14.05 -9.75
N THR A 74 -31.33 13.38 -9.50
CA THR A 74 -31.15 11.96 -9.83
C THR A 74 -32.28 11.13 -9.24
N ALA A 75 -32.96 10.39 -10.09
CA ALA A 75 -34.08 9.52 -9.71
C ALA A 75 -33.58 8.31 -8.89
N LEU A 76 -34.29 8.00 -7.84
CA LEU A 76 -34.04 6.87 -6.94
C LEU A 76 -35.06 5.76 -7.19
N LYS A 77 -34.64 4.53 -6.92
CA LYS A 77 -35.49 3.33 -6.92
C LYS A 77 -35.59 2.77 -5.52
N ASP A 78 -36.58 1.94 -5.30
CA ASP A 78 -36.73 1.26 -4.01
C ASP A 78 -35.54 0.31 -3.77
N GLY A 79 -34.91 0.43 -2.60
CA GLY A 79 -33.72 -0.35 -2.25
C GLY A 79 -32.40 0.26 -2.68
N ASP A 80 -32.35 1.40 -3.37
CA ASP A 80 -31.10 2.07 -3.70
C ASP A 80 -30.30 2.45 -2.44
N GLU A 81 -28.98 2.43 -2.58
CA GLU A 81 -28.03 2.89 -1.56
C GLU A 81 -27.56 4.31 -1.87
N LEU A 82 -27.78 5.21 -0.94
CA LEU A 82 -27.28 6.59 -0.98
C LEU A 82 -26.11 6.73 0.00
N ALA A 83 -24.97 7.24 -0.44
CA ALA A 83 -23.85 7.56 0.44
C ALA A 83 -23.56 9.06 0.41
N VAL A 84 -23.57 9.70 1.58
CA VAL A 84 -23.17 11.11 1.74
C VAL A 84 -21.75 11.14 2.26
N ILE A 85 -20.81 11.75 1.53
CA ILE A 85 -19.38 11.74 1.84
C ILE A 85 -18.88 13.18 1.91
N PRO A 86 -18.48 13.69 3.09
CA PRO A 86 -17.85 15.01 3.17
C PRO A 86 -16.45 14.98 2.58
N ALA A 87 -16.13 15.96 1.74
CA ALA A 87 -14.74 16.23 1.38
C ALA A 87 -14.05 16.91 2.56
N LEU A 88 -13.04 16.28 3.12
CA LEU A 88 -12.18 16.90 4.11
C LEU A 88 -11.22 17.86 3.41
N ALA A 89 -11.07 19.08 3.94
CA ALA A 89 -10.31 20.16 3.34
C ALA A 89 -8.83 19.83 3.14
N GLY A 90 -8.30 20.07 1.93
CA GLY A 90 -6.87 20.11 1.65
C GLY A 90 -6.53 19.86 0.18
N GLY A 91 -6.08 20.90 -0.54
CA GLY A 91 -5.43 20.82 -1.85
C GLY A 91 -6.37 20.81 -3.06
N ALA A 92 -5.94 21.39 -4.18
CA ALA A 92 -6.66 21.32 -5.46
C ALA A 92 -6.75 19.84 -5.90
N PRO A 93 -7.94 19.27 -6.14
CA PRO A 93 -8.09 17.84 -6.31
C PRO A 93 -7.63 17.40 -7.69
N THR A 94 -6.84 16.33 -7.74
CA THR A 94 -6.82 15.46 -8.92
C THR A 94 -8.23 14.90 -9.05
N ALA A 95 -8.99 15.40 -10.03
CA ALA A 95 -10.39 15.00 -10.20
C ALA A 95 -10.43 13.53 -10.62
N MET A 96 -11.02 12.67 -9.77
CA MET A 96 -11.25 11.28 -10.15
C MET A 96 -12.23 11.23 -11.34
N THR A 97 -11.88 10.46 -12.36
CA THR A 97 -12.81 10.20 -13.47
C THR A 97 -13.98 9.33 -12.99
N PRO A 98 -15.12 9.30 -13.73
CA PRO A 98 -16.23 8.41 -13.41
C PRO A 98 -15.82 6.94 -13.28
N GLU A 99 -14.92 6.46 -14.14
CA GLU A 99 -14.37 5.10 -14.08
C GLU A 99 -13.54 4.85 -12.81
N MET A 100 -12.77 5.84 -12.36
CA MET A 100 -12.03 5.75 -11.09
C MET A 100 -12.99 5.72 -9.91
N VAL A 101 -14.07 6.50 -9.94
CA VAL A 101 -15.11 6.48 -8.90
C VAL A 101 -15.78 5.10 -8.84
N GLU A 102 -16.13 4.52 -9.97
CA GLU A 102 -16.68 3.17 -10.03
C GLU A 102 -15.68 2.15 -9.51
N ARG A 103 -14.43 2.18 -9.99
CA ARG A 103 -13.34 1.27 -9.59
C ARG A 103 -13.09 1.29 -8.10
N TYR A 104 -12.98 2.47 -7.50
CA TYR A 104 -12.66 2.64 -6.07
C TYR A 104 -13.89 2.83 -5.19
N SER A 105 -15.09 2.55 -5.71
CA SER A 105 -16.35 2.75 -4.99
C SER A 105 -16.37 2.12 -3.60
N ARG A 106 -15.77 0.93 -3.44
CA ARG A 106 -15.68 0.26 -2.13
C ARG A 106 -14.76 0.97 -1.14
N HIS A 107 -13.73 1.65 -1.60
CA HIS A 107 -12.90 2.54 -0.78
C HIS A 107 -13.64 3.82 -0.42
N LEU A 108 -14.35 4.40 -1.38
CA LEU A 108 -15.04 5.68 -1.21
C LEU A 108 -16.12 5.64 -0.12
N ILE A 109 -16.77 4.49 0.09
CA ILE A 109 -17.78 4.32 1.14
C ILE A 109 -17.16 3.99 2.52
N MET A 110 -15.87 3.66 2.61
CA MET A 110 -15.21 3.41 3.89
C MET A 110 -14.95 4.74 4.61
N PRO A 111 -15.38 4.91 5.88
CA PRO A 111 -15.17 6.17 6.62
C PRO A 111 -13.70 6.58 6.76
N GLN A 112 -12.81 5.58 6.82
CA GLN A 112 -11.38 5.80 6.99
C GLN A 112 -10.68 6.18 5.68
N VAL A 113 -11.29 5.94 4.53
CA VAL A 113 -10.76 6.26 3.21
C VAL A 113 -11.50 7.44 2.61
N GLY A 114 -12.75 7.24 2.19
CA GLY A 114 -13.55 8.27 1.52
C GLY A 114 -12.87 8.83 0.27
N SER A 115 -13.39 9.91 -0.26
CA SER A 115 -12.80 10.56 -1.44
C SER A 115 -11.46 11.24 -1.12
N ALA A 116 -11.27 11.74 0.09
CA ALA A 116 -10.02 12.37 0.51
C ALA A 116 -8.89 11.35 0.66
N GLY A 117 -9.17 10.19 1.28
CA GLY A 117 -8.19 9.12 1.40
C GLY A 117 -7.85 8.50 0.04
N GLN A 118 -8.84 8.29 -0.83
CA GLN A 118 -8.58 7.78 -2.17
C GLN A 118 -7.69 8.73 -3.00
N ARG A 119 -7.85 10.04 -2.85
CA ARG A 119 -6.92 11.01 -3.45
C ARG A 119 -5.50 10.87 -2.93
N LYS A 120 -5.31 10.74 -1.62
CA LYS A 120 -3.98 10.46 -1.04
C LYS A 120 -3.34 9.21 -1.64
N ILE A 121 -4.14 8.15 -1.87
CA ILE A 121 -3.66 6.91 -2.50
C ILE A 121 -3.24 7.17 -3.95
N ILE A 122 -4.04 7.91 -4.73
CA ILE A 122 -3.75 8.27 -6.13
C ILE A 122 -2.50 9.16 -6.25
N GLU A 123 -2.27 10.04 -5.29
CA GLU A 123 -1.13 10.96 -5.28
C GLU A 123 0.16 10.31 -4.75
N ALA A 124 0.06 9.18 -4.08
CA ALA A 124 1.21 8.50 -3.48
C ALA A 124 2.09 7.77 -4.50
N SER A 125 3.37 7.70 -4.18
CA SER A 125 4.37 6.94 -4.94
C SER A 125 5.03 5.89 -4.05
N VAL A 126 5.08 4.63 -4.53
CA VAL A 126 5.62 3.49 -3.77
C VAL A 126 6.64 2.74 -4.60
N LEU A 127 7.83 2.55 -4.05
CA LEU A 127 8.86 1.71 -4.62
C LEU A 127 8.82 0.32 -4.00
N ILE A 128 8.87 -0.70 -4.83
CA ILE A 128 8.90 -2.10 -4.40
C ILE A 128 10.23 -2.70 -4.86
N ILE A 129 11.03 -3.13 -3.90
CA ILE A 129 12.30 -3.79 -4.14
C ILE A 129 12.05 -5.29 -4.25
N GLY A 130 12.22 -5.83 -5.45
CA GLY A 130 11.93 -7.22 -5.81
C GLY A 130 10.50 -7.40 -6.34
N ALA A 131 10.36 -7.90 -7.56
CA ALA A 131 9.09 -8.32 -8.18
C ALA A 131 8.84 -9.82 -7.98
N GLY A 132 9.40 -10.39 -6.91
CA GLY A 132 9.35 -11.80 -6.56
C GLY A 132 8.11 -12.17 -5.73
N GLY A 133 8.29 -13.13 -4.80
CA GLY A 133 7.21 -13.69 -4.00
C GLY A 133 6.49 -12.67 -3.14
N LEU A 134 7.22 -11.84 -2.37
CA LEU A 134 6.63 -10.79 -1.53
C LEU A 134 6.21 -9.57 -2.35
N GLY A 135 7.05 -9.12 -3.29
CA GLY A 135 6.74 -7.95 -4.11
C GLY A 135 5.51 -8.12 -4.99
N SER A 136 5.23 -9.34 -5.46
CA SER A 136 4.06 -9.62 -6.30
C SER A 136 2.72 -9.25 -5.65
N PRO A 137 2.35 -9.80 -4.48
CA PRO A 137 1.10 -9.42 -3.82
C PRO A 137 1.09 -7.95 -3.37
N VAL A 138 2.23 -7.40 -2.92
CA VAL A 138 2.33 -5.98 -2.57
C VAL A 138 1.97 -5.11 -3.76
N ALA A 139 2.65 -5.30 -4.89
CA ALA A 139 2.44 -4.49 -6.10
C ALA A 139 0.99 -4.63 -6.61
N LEU A 140 0.46 -5.86 -6.61
CA LEU A 140 -0.90 -6.12 -7.07
C LEU A 140 -1.92 -5.36 -6.22
N TYR A 141 -1.89 -5.49 -4.90
CA TYR A 141 -2.88 -4.85 -4.03
C TYR A 141 -2.72 -3.32 -3.98
N LEU A 142 -1.51 -2.78 -4.08
CA LEU A 142 -1.31 -1.33 -4.18
C LEU A 142 -1.82 -0.79 -5.52
N ALA A 143 -1.61 -1.50 -6.62
CA ALA A 143 -2.16 -1.16 -7.94
C ALA A 143 -3.69 -1.20 -7.95
N LEU A 144 -4.30 -2.25 -7.38
CA LEU A 144 -5.75 -2.38 -7.26
C LEU A 144 -6.34 -1.30 -6.34
N ALA A 145 -5.62 -0.88 -5.30
CA ALA A 145 -6.02 0.23 -4.44
C ALA A 145 -5.92 1.60 -5.14
N GLY A 146 -5.15 1.69 -6.23
CA GLY A 146 -5.00 2.91 -7.01
C GLY A 146 -3.86 3.80 -6.57
N VAL A 147 -2.78 3.23 -6.00
CA VAL A 147 -1.52 3.97 -5.78
C VAL A 147 -1.05 4.50 -7.11
N GLY A 148 -0.91 5.84 -7.21
CA GLY A 148 -0.77 6.50 -8.51
C GLY A 148 0.54 6.21 -9.21
N LYS A 149 1.65 6.03 -8.46
CA LYS A 149 2.95 5.66 -9.03
C LYS A 149 3.52 4.46 -8.28
N ILE A 150 3.81 3.38 -9.01
CA ILE A 150 4.47 2.18 -8.49
C ILE A 150 5.80 1.98 -9.20
N GLY A 151 6.91 2.01 -8.46
CA GLY A 151 8.21 1.61 -8.94
C GLY A 151 8.49 0.14 -8.66
N LEU A 152 9.07 -0.57 -9.60
CA LEU A 152 9.49 -1.96 -9.47
C LEU A 152 10.98 -2.06 -9.74
N VAL A 153 11.74 -2.59 -8.80
CA VAL A 153 13.18 -2.86 -8.96
C VAL A 153 13.39 -4.36 -8.95
N ASP A 154 13.82 -4.93 -10.04
CA ASP A 154 14.21 -6.35 -10.15
C ASP A 154 15.04 -6.51 -11.45
N PHE A 155 16.08 -7.33 -11.41
CA PHE A 155 16.94 -7.57 -12.56
C PHE A 155 16.84 -8.99 -13.13
N ASP A 156 16.02 -9.83 -12.50
CA ASP A 156 15.81 -11.21 -12.90
C ASP A 156 14.82 -11.33 -14.08
N VAL A 157 14.84 -12.51 -14.69
CA VAL A 157 13.82 -12.95 -15.63
C VAL A 157 12.81 -13.89 -14.96
N VAL A 158 11.62 -13.98 -15.53
CA VAL A 158 10.60 -14.93 -15.07
C VAL A 158 11.04 -16.36 -15.38
N ASP A 159 11.11 -17.19 -14.36
CA ASP A 159 11.38 -18.62 -14.46
C ASP A 159 10.14 -19.45 -14.05
N ARG A 160 10.03 -20.66 -14.63
CA ARG A 160 8.91 -21.58 -14.32
C ARG A 160 8.79 -21.89 -12.83
N SER A 161 9.91 -22.03 -12.14
CA SER A 161 9.96 -22.28 -10.68
C SER A 161 9.42 -21.10 -9.83
N ASN A 162 9.28 -19.92 -10.44
CA ASN A 162 8.75 -18.73 -9.78
C ASN A 162 7.22 -18.73 -9.71
N LEU A 163 6.54 -19.33 -10.69
CA LEU A 163 5.10 -19.20 -10.93
C LEU A 163 4.22 -19.71 -9.78
N GLN A 164 4.74 -20.60 -8.95
CA GLN A 164 4.00 -21.14 -7.80
C GLN A 164 3.80 -20.10 -6.66
N ARG A 165 4.51 -18.93 -6.69
CA ARG A 165 4.43 -17.90 -5.65
C ARG A 165 4.49 -16.46 -6.15
N GLN A 166 4.95 -16.21 -7.35
CA GLN A 166 5.10 -14.87 -7.92
C GLN A 166 3.89 -14.55 -8.82
N ILE A 167 2.78 -14.19 -8.22
CA ILE A 167 1.45 -14.08 -8.85
C ILE A 167 1.32 -12.98 -9.93
N LEU A 168 2.31 -12.10 -10.08
CA LEU A 168 2.36 -11.14 -11.19
C LEU A 168 2.81 -11.76 -12.52
N HIS A 169 3.37 -12.97 -12.47
CA HIS A 169 3.91 -13.63 -13.64
C HIS A 169 3.05 -14.82 -14.07
N VAL A 170 2.97 -15.04 -15.35
CA VAL A 170 2.21 -16.13 -15.98
C VAL A 170 3.12 -16.96 -16.86
N THR A 171 2.67 -18.14 -17.28
CA THR A 171 3.47 -19.07 -18.10
C THR A 171 3.96 -18.44 -19.39
N GLU A 172 3.16 -17.57 -20.00
CA GLU A 172 3.49 -16.84 -21.22
C GLU A 172 4.59 -15.80 -21.03
N SER A 173 4.86 -15.42 -19.78
CA SER A 173 5.89 -14.43 -19.41
C SER A 173 7.27 -15.07 -19.14
N ILE A 174 7.40 -16.40 -19.20
CA ILE A 174 8.71 -17.07 -18.95
C ILE A 174 9.77 -16.52 -19.90
N GLY A 175 10.90 -16.10 -19.33
CA GLY A 175 12.01 -15.48 -20.06
C GLY A 175 11.93 -13.97 -20.21
N LEU A 176 10.79 -13.33 -19.91
CA LEU A 176 10.71 -11.86 -19.86
C LEU A 176 11.33 -11.32 -18.57
N PRO A 177 11.90 -10.11 -18.58
CA PRO A 177 12.28 -9.43 -17.34
C PRO A 177 11.10 -9.36 -16.38
N LYS A 178 11.34 -9.67 -15.08
CA LYS A 178 10.27 -9.67 -14.07
C LYS A 178 9.55 -8.33 -13.99
N VAL A 179 10.28 -7.22 -14.05
CA VAL A 179 9.67 -5.88 -14.00
C VAL A 179 8.76 -5.59 -15.19
N VAL A 180 9.10 -6.10 -16.38
CA VAL A 180 8.26 -5.95 -17.59
C VAL A 180 6.99 -6.80 -17.46
N SER A 181 7.12 -8.06 -17.08
CA SER A 181 5.99 -8.96 -16.83
C SER A 181 5.05 -8.39 -15.76
N ALA A 182 5.60 -7.92 -14.64
CA ALA A 182 4.84 -7.31 -13.55
C ALA A 182 4.10 -6.05 -14.01
N ARG A 183 4.77 -5.14 -14.72
CA ARG A 183 4.17 -3.94 -15.28
C ARG A 183 2.96 -4.26 -16.16
N ASN A 184 3.07 -5.22 -17.05
CA ASN A 184 1.99 -5.64 -17.94
C ASN A 184 0.78 -6.14 -17.14
N THR A 185 1.01 -6.96 -16.13
CA THR A 185 -0.04 -7.47 -15.24
C THR A 185 -0.71 -6.35 -14.45
N LEU A 186 0.06 -5.44 -13.86
CA LEU A 186 -0.50 -4.34 -13.07
C LEU A 186 -1.35 -3.40 -13.93
N LEU A 187 -0.89 -3.04 -15.13
CA LEU A 187 -1.65 -2.18 -16.05
C LEU A 187 -2.88 -2.86 -16.64
N ALA A 188 -2.87 -4.19 -16.79
CA ALA A 188 -4.06 -4.95 -17.17
C ALA A 188 -5.14 -4.92 -16.07
N HIS A 189 -4.74 -4.89 -14.80
CA HIS A 189 -5.65 -4.75 -13.67
C HIS A 189 -6.10 -3.31 -13.44
N ASN A 190 -5.19 -2.34 -13.53
CA ASN A 190 -5.48 -0.93 -13.31
C ASN A 190 -4.71 -0.04 -14.30
N PRO A 191 -5.35 0.40 -15.39
CA PRO A 191 -4.70 1.26 -16.38
C PRO A 191 -4.52 2.72 -15.92
N ASN A 192 -5.08 3.10 -14.76
CA ASN A 192 -5.08 4.47 -14.26
C ASN A 192 -3.87 4.80 -13.36
N ILE A 193 -2.88 3.91 -13.30
CA ILE A 193 -1.66 4.07 -12.49
C ILE A 193 -0.42 4.19 -13.40
N ASP A 194 0.63 4.80 -12.87
CA ASP A 194 1.94 4.81 -13.51
C ASP A 194 2.81 3.70 -12.92
N VAL A 195 3.39 2.83 -13.78
CA VAL A 195 4.28 1.76 -13.38
C VAL A 195 5.66 1.99 -13.98
N VAL A 196 6.61 2.36 -13.14
CA VAL A 196 8.00 2.61 -13.51
C VAL A 196 8.84 1.36 -13.24
N THR A 197 9.60 0.92 -14.23
CA THR A 197 10.45 -0.26 -14.11
C THR A 197 11.92 0.12 -14.02
N HIS A 198 12.63 -0.45 -13.05
CA HIS A 198 14.07 -0.36 -12.89
C HIS A 198 14.63 -1.76 -13.07
N GLU A 199 15.06 -2.07 -14.31
CA GLU A 199 15.64 -3.35 -14.69
C GLU A 199 17.16 -3.35 -14.39
N GLU A 200 17.49 -3.16 -13.14
CA GLU A 200 18.85 -3.09 -12.64
C GLU A 200 18.93 -3.60 -11.20
N PRO A 201 20.03 -4.21 -10.75
CA PRO A 201 20.22 -4.54 -9.35
C PRO A 201 20.36 -3.25 -8.55
N ILE A 202 19.67 -3.17 -7.40
CA ILE A 202 19.88 -2.05 -6.50
C ILE A 202 21.19 -2.22 -5.75
N ASN A 203 22.00 -1.16 -5.73
CA ASN A 203 23.32 -1.12 -5.09
C ASN A 203 23.60 0.26 -4.51
N SER A 204 24.76 0.44 -3.88
CA SER A 204 25.11 1.70 -3.21
C SER A 204 25.25 2.90 -4.16
N GLU A 205 25.51 2.68 -5.45
CA GLU A 205 25.64 3.75 -6.43
C GLU A 205 24.29 4.30 -6.92
N ASN A 206 23.26 3.45 -7.02
CA ASN A 206 21.97 3.81 -7.60
C ASN A 206 20.83 3.95 -6.55
N ALA A 207 21.00 3.44 -5.32
CA ALA A 207 19.94 3.38 -4.33
C ALA A 207 19.35 4.76 -4.01
N PHE A 208 20.17 5.77 -3.81
CA PHE A 208 19.68 7.13 -3.50
C PHE A 208 18.88 7.73 -4.67
N ARG A 209 19.32 7.51 -5.91
CA ARG A 209 18.61 7.96 -7.10
C ARG A 209 17.25 7.28 -7.23
N ILE A 210 17.22 5.96 -7.09
CA ILE A 210 15.98 5.19 -7.26
C ILE A 210 15.00 5.45 -6.13
N ILE A 211 15.44 5.32 -4.87
CA ILE A 211 14.60 5.47 -3.67
C ILE A 211 14.09 6.91 -3.50
N GLY A 212 14.91 7.90 -3.87
CA GLY A 212 14.60 9.31 -3.70
C GLY A 212 13.29 9.75 -4.37
N ASP A 213 12.94 9.12 -5.50
CA ASP A 213 11.79 9.44 -6.35
C ASP A 213 10.44 8.92 -5.81
N TYR A 214 10.42 8.28 -4.63
CA TYR A 214 9.22 7.67 -4.05
C TYR A 214 8.99 8.09 -2.61
N ASP A 215 7.72 8.07 -2.18
CA ASP A 215 7.32 8.45 -0.82
C ASP A 215 7.49 7.31 0.17
N TYR A 216 7.24 6.08 -0.28
CA TYR A 216 7.27 4.87 0.53
C TYR A 216 8.09 3.79 -0.18
N VAL A 217 8.77 2.97 0.61
CA VAL A 217 9.56 1.83 0.08
C VAL A 217 9.09 0.54 0.73
N VAL A 218 8.88 -0.47 -0.09
CA VAL A 218 8.57 -1.82 0.37
C VAL A 218 9.70 -2.75 0.00
N ASN A 219 10.23 -3.44 1.00
CA ASN A 219 11.28 -4.41 0.80
C ASN A 219 10.70 -5.82 0.61
N GLY A 220 10.92 -6.38 -0.55
CA GLY A 220 10.62 -7.77 -0.90
C GLY A 220 11.87 -8.60 -1.24
N ALA A 221 13.06 -8.07 -0.92
CA ALA A 221 14.32 -8.76 -1.19
C ALA A 221 14.49 -10.01 -0.30
N ASP A 222 15.13 -11.02 -0.84
CA ASP A 222 15.38 -12.31 -0.21
C ASP A 222 16.84 -12.50 0.26
N ASN A 223 17.66 -11.44 0.14
CA ASN A 223 19.06 -11.45 0.57
C ASN A 223 19.36 -10.33 1.58
N PHE A 224 20.34 -10.56 2.44
CA PHE A 224 20.69 -9.64 3.51
C PHE A 224 21.37 -8.37 3.00
N ALA A 225 22.21 -8.45 1.98
CA ALA A 225 22.92 -7.27 1.44
C ALA A 225 21.92 -6.21 0.98
N THR A 226 20.92 -6.58 0.19
CA THR A 226 19.85 -5.67 -0.24
C THR A 226 19.02 -5.15 0.94
N ARG A 227 18.75 -5.98 1.98
CA ARG A 227 17.98 -5.54 3.16
C ARG A 227 18.69 -4.43 3.93
N TYR A 228 19.99 -4.59 4.20
CA TYR A 228 20.79 -3.56 4.86
C TYR A 228 20.93 -2.31 4.01
N LEU A 229 21.22 -2.46 2.71
CA LEU A 229 21.31 -1.35 1.77
C LEU A 229 20.03 -0.52 1.74
N VAL A 230 18.88 -1.16 1.54
CA VAL A 230 17.59 -0.47 1.45
C VAL A 230 17.22 0.20 2.78
N ASN A 231 17.46 -0.46 3.91
CA ASN A 231 17.26 0.14 5.22
C ASN A 231 18.10 1.40 5.41
N ASP A 232 19.39 1.33 5.11
CA ASP A 232 20.30 2.46 5.31
C ASP A 232 19.95 3.62 4.38
N ALA A 233 19.69 3.32 3.09
CA ALA A 233 19.28 4.31 2.12
C ALA A 233 17.94 4.99 2.52
N CYS A 234 16.94 4.22 2.93
CA CYS A 234 15.64 4.76 3.38
C CYS A 234 15.81 5.64 4.62
N TYR A 235 16.62 5.23 5.59
CA TYR A 235 16.88 6.02 6.79
C TYR A 235 17.55 7.36 6.45
N LEU A 236 18.61 7.34 5.62
CA LEU A 236 19.35 8.54 5.21
C LEU A 236 18.50 9.49 4.37
N LEU A 237 17.65 8.96 3.49
CA LEU A 237 16.69 9.72 2.69
C LEU A 237 15.40 10.11 3.44
N LYS A 238 15.26 9.70 4.71
CA LYS A 238 14.07 9.92 5.54
C LYS A 238 12.79 9.34 4.93
N LYS A 239 12.89 8.18 4.28
CA LYS A 239 11.74 7.47 3.68
C LYS A 239 11.26 6.35 4.62
N PRO A 240 9.94 6.18 4.79
CA PRO A 240 9.40 5.00 5.45
C PRO A 240 9.75 3.72 4.67
N LEU A 241 10.11 2.67 5.41
CA LEU A 241 10.41 1.35 4.86
C LEU A 241 9.47 0.31 5.46
N ILE A 242 8.74 -0.39 4.62
CA ILE A 242 7.89 -1.51 5.03
C ILE A 242 8.63 -2.80 4.68
N ASP A 243 9.11 -3.49 5.71
CA ASP A 243 9.90 -4.70 5.56
C ASP A 243 9.08 -5.96 5.81
N GLY A 244 9.32 -7.00 5.03
CA GLY A 244 8.72 -8.31 5.19
C GLY A 244 9.71 -9.41 4.86
N SER A 245 9.58 -10.55 5.53
CA SER A 245 10.34 -11.76 5.17
C SER A 245 9.53 -13.01 5.46
N ILE A 246 9.89 -14.06 4.76
CA ILE A 246 9.31 -15.39 4.89
C ILE A 246 10.41 -16.45 4.81
N LEU A 247 10.21 -17.50 5.57
CA LEU A 247 11.04 -18.71 5.52
C LEU A 247 10.16 -19.92 5.83
N MET A 248 10.04 -20.84 4.88
CA MET A 248 9.17 -22.02 5.01
C MET A 248 7.72 -21.64 5.40
N PHE A 249 7.33 -21.84 6.65
CA PHE A 249 6.02 -21.52 7.22
C PHE A 249 6.03 -20.33 8.18
N ASP A 250 7.18 -19.69 8.36
CA ASP A 250 7.33 -18.52 9.19
C ASP A 250 7.31 -17.23 8.36
N GLY A 251 6.62 -16.23 8.85
CA GLY A 251 6.54 -14.92 8.24
C GLY A 251 6.75 -13.80 9.24
N GLN A 252 7.29 -12.68 8.80
CA GLN A 252 7.40 -11.49 9.63
C GLN A 252 7.20 -10.22 8.82
N ALA A 253 6.69 -9.18 9.48
CA ALA A 253 6.54 -7.85 8.90
C ALA A 253 6.75 -6.76 9.95
N THR A 254 7.31 -5.62 9.53
CA THR A 254 7.49 -4.44 10.36
C THR A 254 7.55 -3.18 9.50
N THR A 255 7.38 -2.02 10.13
CA THR A 255 7.47 -0.71 9.47
C THR A 255 8.53 0.12 10.16
N TYR A 256 9.53 0.55 9.41
CA TYR A 256 10.58 1.45 9.88
C TYR A 256 10.29 2.88 9.43
N ILE A 257 10.25 3.80 10.40
CA ILE A 257 10.12 5.24 10.15
C ILE A 257 11.38 5.92 10.70
N PRO A 258 12.03 6.81 9.95
CA PRO A 258 13.20 7.53 10.41
C PRO A 258 12.96 8.22 11.76
N GLY A 259 13.91 8.06 12.68
CA GLY A 259 13.82 8.57 14.06
C GLY A 259 13.10 7.65 15.06
N LYS A 260 12.51 6.52 14.63
CA LYS A 260 11.85 5.55 15.54
C LYS A 260 12.64 4.27 15.76
N GLY A 261 13.42 3.84 14.84
CA GLY A 261 14.20 2.62 14.82
C GLY A 261 14.42 2.16 13.39
N CYS A 262 15.30 1.22 13.16
CA CYS A 262 15.63 0.72 11.83
C CYS A 262 15.92 -0.78 11.87
N TYR A 263 16.14 -1.37 10.70
CA TYR A 263 16.47 -2.80 10.56
C TYR A 263 17.69 -3.21 11.41
N ARG A 264 18.70 -2.33 11.51
CA ARG A 264 19.90 -2.57 12.33
C ARG A 264 19.64 -2.60 13.85
N CYS A 265 18.55 -1.98 14.32
CA CYS A 265 18.14 -2.12 15.72
C CYS A 265 17.65 -3.52 16.05
N LEU A 266 17.07 -4.23 15.07
CA LEU A 266 16.58 -5.59 15.22
C LEU A 266 17.66 -6.62 14.86
N TYR A 267 18.45 -6.32 13.82
CA TYR A 267 19.52 -7.16 13.30
C TYR A 267 20.81 -6.34 13.18
N PRO A 268 21.60 -6.22 14.27
CA PRO A 268 22.80 -5.36 14.30
C PRO A 268 23.89 -5.79 13.32
N ALA A 269 23.96 -7.10 13.04
CA ALA A 269 24.91 -7.70 12.09
C ALA A 269 24.21 -8.77 11.25
N PRO A 270 24.67 -9.01 10.02
CA PRO A 270 24.17 -10.12 9.21
C PRO A 270 24.55 -11.45 9.85
N PRO A 271 23.71 -12.50 9.66
CA PRO A 271 24.09 -13.83 10.10
C PRO A 271 25.33 -14.32 9.33
N PRO A 272 26.15 -15.18 9.93
CA PRO A 272 27.27 -15.78 9.23
C PRO A 272 26.81 -16.47 7.92
N PRO A 273 27.63 -16.42 6.85
CA PRO A 273 27.30 -17.08 5.58
C PRO A 273 26.92 -18.55 5.78
N GLY A 274 25.83 -18.99 5.14
CA GLY A 274 25.31 -20.36 5.22
C GLY A 274 24.52 -20.70 6.49
N MET A 275 24.39 -19.78 7.47
CA MET A 275 23.58 -20.03 8.69
C MET A 275 22.08 -19.98 8.41
N VAL A 276 21.64 -19.07 7.54
CA VAL A 276 20.22 -18.93 7.15
C VAL A 276 20.09 -19.36 5.69
N PRO A 277 19.37 -20.45 5.39
CA PRO A 277 19.20 -20.87 4.02
C PRO A 277 18.37 -19.85 3.23
N SER A 278 18.66 -19.70 1.95
CA SER A 278 17.85 -18.91 1.03
C SER A 278 16.46 -19.56 0.80
N CYS A 279 15.51 -18.80 0.28
CA CYS A 279 14.23 -19.36 -0.14
C CYS A 279 14.37 -20.44 -1.23
N ALA A 280 15.44 -20.42 -2.01
CA ALA A 280 15.74 -21.45 -3.01
C ALA A 280 16.18 -22.76 -2.37
N GLU A 281 16.88 -22.71 -1.24
CA GLU A 281 17.39 -23.87 -0.51
C GLU A 281 16.36 -24.46 0.46
N ALA A 282 15.69 -23.59 1.23
CA ALA A 282 14.71 -24.01 2.25
C ALA A 282 13.32 -24.30 1.68
N GLY A 283 13.01 -23.74 0.51
CA GLY A 283 11.66 -23.73 -0.03
C GLY A 283 10.77 -22.66 0.59
N VAL A 284 9.66 -22.38 -0.07
CA VAL A 284 8.65 -21.42 0.39
C VAL A 284 7.26 -21.82 -0.13
N LEU A 285 6.29 -21.75 0.77
CA LEU A 285 4.88 -21.92 0.40
C LEU A 285 4.33 -20.62 -0.18
N GLY A 286 3.75 -20.65 -1.40
CA GLY A 286 3.28 -19.45 -2.09
C GLY A 286 2.25 -18.65 -1.29
N ALA A 287 1.38 -19.30 -0.53
CA ALA A 287 0.41 -18.63 0.35
C ALA A 287 1.09 -17.73 1.42
N MET A 288 2.29 -18.07 1.89
CA MET A 288 3.05 -17.24 2.82
C MET A 288 3.43 -15.90 2.21
N CYS A 289 3.84 -15.92 0.92
CA CYS A 289 4.12 -14.71 0.17
C CYS A 289 2.90 -13.79 0.11
N ALA A 290 1.72 -14.36 -0.18
CA ALA A 290 0.47 -13.61 -0.24
C ALA A 290 0.09 -13.02 1.13
N THR A 291 0.19 -13.80 2.22
CA THR A 291 -0.16 -13.35 3.56
C THR A 291 0.71 -12.17 4.01
N ILE A 292 2.03 -12.34 3.98
CA ILE A 292 2.96 -11.28 4.42
C ILE A 292 2.95 -10.09 3.47
N GLY A 293 2.92 -10.31 2.15
CA GLY A 293 2.84 -9.21 1.19
C GLY A 293 1.53 -8.40 1.29
N SER A 294 0.41 -9.04 1.60
CA SER A 294 -0.86 -8.33 1.87
C SER A 294 -0.79 -7.49 3.14
N ILE A 295 -0.08 -7.96 4.17
CA ILE A 295 0.18 -7.19 5.39
C ILE A 295 1.07 -5.99 5.04
N GLN A 296 2.15 -6.16 4.25
CA GLN A 296 2.99 -5.05 3.81
C GLN A 296 2.19 -4.01 3.01
N ALA A 297 1.34 -4.43 2.07
CA ALA A 297 0.47 -3.52 1.31
C ALA A 297 -0.50 -2.75 2.24
N THR A 298 -1.05 -3.43 3.25
CA THR A 298 -1.91 -2.79 4.25
C THR A 298 -1.15 -1.76 5.08
N GLU A 299 0.09 -2.03 5.47
CA GLU A 299 0.95 -1.08 6.19
C GLU A 299 1.23 0.18 5.35
N VAL A 300 1.52 0.02 4.05
CA VAL A 300 1.66 1.15 3.12
C VAL A 300 0.40 1.99 3.09
N LEU A 301 -0.77 1.37 2.90
CA LEU A 301 -2.04 2.08 2.82
C LEU A 301 -2.39 2.79 4.14
N LYS A 302 -2.07 2.21 5.30
CA LYS A 302 -2.24 2.87 6.61
C LYS A 302 -1.38 4.13 6.71
N LEU A 303 -0.14 4.07 6.24
CA LEU A 303 0.75 5.25 6.24
C LEU A 303 0.24 6.34 5.28
N ILE A 304 -0.18 5.98 4.07
CA ILE A 304 -0.73 6.93 3.09
C ILE A 304 -1.98 7.63 3.65
N LEU A 305 -2.85 6.86 4.26
CA LEU A 305 -4.13 7.34 4.77
C LEU A 305 -4.02 8.03 6.12
N ASP A 306 -2.92 7.82 6.85
CA ASP A 306 -2.74 8.24 8.26
C ASP A 306 -3.85 7.67 9.17
N VAL A 307 -4.06 6.34 9.08
CA VAL A 307 -5.11 5.65 9.84
C VAL A 307 -4.56 4.43 10.57
N GLY A 308 -5.21 4.10 11.68
CA GLY A 308 -4.87 2.93 12.50
C GLY A 308 -3.50 3.06 13.16
N GLU A 309 -2.89 1.92 13.46
CA GLU A 309 -1.59 1.83 14.10
C GLU A 309 -0.63 1.01 13.20
N PRO A 310 0.24 1.65 12.40
CA PRO A 310 1.27 0.94 11.66
C PRO A 310 2.20 0.13 12.57
N LEU A 311 2.89 -0.87 12.01
CA LEU A 311 3.84 -1.73 12.74
C LEU A 311 5.16 -1.00 13.09
N VAL A 312 5.08 0.28 13.44
CA VAL A 312 6.22 1.08 13.89
C VAL A 312 6.61 0.66 15.30
N ASN A 313 7.88 0.35 15.52
CA ASN A 313 8.40 -0.21 16.77
C ASN A 313 7.73 -1.55 17.17
N ARG A 314 7.18 -2.25 16.21
CA ARG A 314 6.51 -3.54 16.39
C ARG A 314 6.93 -4.50 15.28
N LEU A 315 7.22 -5.74 15.64
CA LEU A 315 7.46 -6.83 14.70
C LEU A 315 6.28 -7.79 14.78
N LEU A 316 5.58 -7.97 13.68
CA LEU A 316 4.63 -9.06 13.51
C LEU A 316 5.39 -10.34 13.18
N LEU A 317 5.10 -11.40 13.89
CA LEU A 317 5.53 -12.77 13.63
C LEU A 317 4.31 -13.61 13.28
N TYR A 318 4.41 -14.40 12.23
CA TYR A 318 3.36 -15.31 11.78
C TYR A 318 3.91 -16.74 11.67
N ASP A 319 3.32 -17.64 12.44
CA ASP A 319 3.52 -19.10 12.35
C ASP A 319 2.32 -19.69 11.62
N ALA A 320 2.52 -20.13 10.38
CA ALA A 320 1.42 -20.67 9.56
C ALA A 320 1.02 -22.11 9.97
N LEU A 321 1.90 -22.86 10.61
CA LEU A 321 1.56 -24.22 11.08
C LEU A 321 0.59 -24.17 12.26
N ALA A 322 0.79 -23.20 13.16
CA ALA A 322 -0.10 -22.96 14.30
C ALA A 322 -1.22 -21.97 13.97
N LEU A 323 -1.15 -21.26 12.82
CA LEU A 323 -2.01 -20.12 12.48
C LEU A 323 -1.99 -19.02 13.55
N GLU A 324 -0.82 -18.77 14.13
CA GLU A 324 -0.63 -17.79 15.17
C GLU A 324 0.02 -16.50 14.64
N PHE A 325 -0.54 -15.38 15.05
CA PHE A 325 0.04 -14.06 14.87
C PHE A 325 0.48 -13.50 16.23
N ARG A 326 1.74 -13.13 16.33
CA ARG A 326 2.31 -12.47 17.52
C ARG A 326 2.91 -11.14 17.16
N VAL A 327 2.66 -10.12 17.97
CA VAL A 327 3.27 -8.80 17.81
C VAL A 327 4.19 -8.55 18.99
N VAL A 328 5.48 -8.38 18.70
CA VAL A 328 6.49 -8.06 19.70
C VAL A 328 6.95 -6.62 19.56
N LYS A 329 7.31 -5.97 20.67
CA LYS A 329 7.83 -4.61 20.67
C LYS A 329 9.30 -4.61 20.24
N VAL A 330 9.64 -3.75 19.28
CA VAL A 330 11.01 -3.49 18.85
C VAL A 330 11.40 -2.10 19.35
N ARG A 331 12.51 -1.98 20.04
CA ARG A 331 13.00 -0.67 20.52
C ARG A 331 14.10 -0.16 19.61
N ARG A 332 14.13 1.16 19.43
CA ARG A 332 15.29 1.83 18.84
C ARG A 332 16.50 1.58 19.76
N ASP A 333 17.56 1.09 19.20
CA ASP A 333 18.83 0.93 19.90
C ASP A 333 19.58 2.27 19.91
N LYS A 334 19.99 2.73 21.11
CA LYS A 334 20.73 3.98 21.28
C LYS A 334 22.14 3.89 20.72
N GLU A 335 22.71 2.69 20.68
CA GLU A 335 24.05 2.40 20.15
C GLU A 335 24.00 1.98 18.67
N CYS A 336 22.84 2.00 18.03
CA CYS A 336 22.72 1.64 16.63
C CYS A 336 23.64 2.51 15.76
N PRO A 337 24.49 1.91 14.91
CA PRO A 337 25.45 2.68 14.11
C PRO A 337 24.79 3.57 13.04
N LEU A 338 23.52 3.32 12.68
CA LEU A 338 22.79 4.14 11.71
C LEU A 338 21.84 5.13 12.38
N CYS A 339 21.00 4.66 13.30
CA CYS A 339 19.92 5.48 13.85
C CYS A 339 20.09 5.80 15.33
N GLY A 340 21.20 5.38 15.97
CA GLY A 340 21.50 5.60 17.38
C GLY A 340 21.75 7.07 17.75
N ASP A 341 22.14 7.28 19.02
CA ASP A 341 22.38 8.64 19.52
C ASP A 341 23.70 9.20 19.00
N ASN A 342 24.66 8.33 18.65
CA ASN A 342 25.93 8.67 18.03
C ASN A 342 26.16 7.83 16.75
N PRO A 343 25.45 8.11 15.67
CA PRO A 343 25.55 7.29 14.46
C PRO A 343 26.92 7.39 13.81
N THR A 344 27.41 6.29 13.27
CA THR A 344 28.68 6.20 12.53
C THR A 344 28.49 5.93 11.04
N ILE A 345 27.27 5.53 10.62
CA ILE A 345 26.93 5.31 9.22
C ILE A 345 26.24 6.57 8.69
N HIS A 346 26.93 7.30 7.81
CA HIS A 346 26.45 8.55 7.19
C HIS A 346 26.33 8.44 5.67
N GLU A 347 26.85 7.35 5.08
CA GLU A 347 26.84 7.06 3.66
C GLU A 347 26.61 5.55 3.43
N LEU A 348 26.28 5.17 2.21
CA LEU A 348 26.14 3.77 1.85
C LEU A 348 27.50 3.11 1.70
N ILE A 349 27.58 1.85 2.11
CA ILE A 349 28.81 1.05 2.10
C ILE A 349 28.71 -0.07 1.04
N ASP A 350 29.75 -0.88 0.92
CA ASP A 350 29.69 -2.15 0.15
C ASP A 350 28.97 -3.21 1.01
N TYR A 351 27.72 -3.48 0.69
CA TYR A 351 26.87 -4.41 1.45
C TYR A 351 27.17 -5.89 1.12
N GLU A 352 27.71 -6.19 -0.03
CA GLU A 352 28.14 -7.55 -0.39
C GLU A 352 29.33 -7.95 0.47
N VAL A 353 30.31 -7.08 0.58
CA VAL A 353 31.44 -7.27 1.49
C VAL A 353 31.00 -7.31 2.96
N PHE A 354 30.10 -6.39 3.35
CA PHE A 354 29.58 -6.34 4.72
C PHE A 354 28.84 -7.61 5.14
N CYS A 355 28.08 -8.22 4.25
CA CYS A 355 27.36 -9.47 4.52
C CYS A 355 28.20 -10.73 4.28
N GLY A 356 29.45 -10.60 3.82
CA GLY A 356 30.32 -11.73 3.51
C GLY A 356 29.86 -12.55 2.30
N SER A 357 29.02 -11.97 1.44
CA SER A 357 28.63 -12.61 0.21
C SER A 357 29.82 -12.68 -0.76
N PRO A 358 30.11 -13.82 -1.41
CA PRO A 358 31.12 -13.86 -2.46
C PRO A 358 30.70 -12.91 -3.58
N ILE A 359 31.59 -12.03 -3.98
CA ILE A 359 31.41 -11.18 -5.17
C ILE A 359 31.12 -12.11 -6.34
N PRO A 360 30.02 -11.95 -7.09
CA PRO A 360 29.82 -12.74 -8.31
C PRO A 360 31.02 -12.49 -9.22
N HIS A 361 31.87 -13.47 -9.37
CA HIS A 361 32.94 -13.38 -10.35
C HIS A 361 32.28 -13.17 -11.71
N ALA A 362 32.64 -12.07 -12.37
CA ALA A 362 32.35 -11.88 -13.79
C ALA A 362 32.72 -13.18 -14.49
N GLU A 363 31.78 -13.79 -15.19
CA GLU A 363 32.03 -15.02 -15.95
C GLU A 363 33.26 -14.80 -16.82
N ALA A 364 34.25 -15.62 -16.59
CA ALA A 364 35.40 -15.66 -17.46
C ALA A 364 34.89 -15.98 -18.88
N PRO A 365 35.34 -15.27 -19.93
CA PRO A 365 34.89 -15.55 -21.28
C PRO A 365 35.27 -17.01 -21.60
N PHE A 366 34.27 -17.75 -22.06
CA PHE A 366 34.47 -19.12 -22.54
C PHE A 366 35.68 -19.17 -23.50
N GLY A 367 36.76 -19.72 -23.02
CA GLY A 367 37.93 -20.00 -23.80
C GLY A 367 37.95 -21.46 -24.23
N GLY A 368 37.90 -21.69 -25.57
CA GLY A 368 38.43 -22.85 -26.24
C GLY A 368 37.67 -24.16 -26.16
#